data_53a64d229658826765f0ff4184dbb15b
#
_entry.id   53a64d229658826765f0ff4184dbb15b
#
_cell.length_a   1.000
_cell.length_b   1.000
_cell.length_c   1.000
_cell.angle_alpha   90.00
_cell.angle_beta   90.00
_cell.angle_gamma   90.00
#
_symmetry.space_group_name_H-M   'P 1'
#
loop_
_entity.id
_entity.type
_entity.pdbx_description
1 polymer ?
#
loop_
_entity_poly.entity_id
_entity_poly.type
_entity_poly.pdbx_seq_one_letter_code
_entity_poly.pdbx_strand_id
1 'polypeptide(L)'
;MSSHQCRACLVYCMDFRLHKQLSDFLVNHGLDGDGADIIRVAGAAKSLAQPKESRDRDFLMEQLHISHALHGVNQFYLINHEDCGAYGLENVADSEEELAIHRDDLRTAREMLQKSLPDAEVFSYFMWLNGKADRID
;
A
#
# COMPACT_ATOMS: atom_id res chain seq x y z
N MET A 1 -19.05 2.30 22.78
CA MET A 1 -17.89 2.04 21.91
C MET A 1 -18.37 1.74 20.51
N SER A 2 -17.71 2.30 19.56
CA SER A 2 -18.06 2.02 18.16
C SER A 2 -17.60 0.62 17.77
N SER A 3 -18.50 -0.18 17.18
CA SER A 3 -18.12 -1.42 16.49
C SER A 3 -17.49 -1.14 15.12
N HIS A 4 -17.42 0.13 14.75
CA HIS A 4 -17.01 0.61 13.45
C HIS A 4 -15.52 0.95 13.44
N GLN A 5 -14.72 0.00 13.92
CA GLN A 5 -13.27 0.19 14.01
C GLN A 5 -12.53 -1.02 13.47
N CYS A 6 -11.36 -0.79 12.90
CA CYS A 6 -10.45 -1.86 12.51
C CYS A 6 -9.01 -1.45 12.79
N ARG A 7 -8.09 -2.40 12.71
CA ARG A 7 -6.70 -2.17 13.13
C ARG A 7 -5.86 -1.49 12.06
N ALA A 8 -6.11 -1.76 10.80
CA ALA A 8 -5.19 -1.36 9.74
C ALA A 8 -5.91 -0.88 8.50
N CYS A 9 -5.15 -0.21 7.64
CA CYS A 9 -5.56 0.13 6.28
C CYS A 9 -4.41 -0.26 5.34
N LEU A 10 -4.75 -0.99 4.28
CA LEU A 10 -3.81 -1.38 3.25
C LEU A 10 -4.01 -0.53 2.00
N VAL A 11 -2.90 -0.11 1.39
CA VAL A 11 -2.87 0.42 0.03
C VAL A 11 -2.25 -0.65 -0.86
N TYR A 12 -2.99 -1.13 -1.84
CA TYR A 12 -2.65 -2.30 -2.64
C TYR A 12 -3.03 -2.07 -4.09
N CYS A 13 -2.31 -2.66 -5.02
CA CYS A 13 -2.64 -2.50 -6.44
C CYS A 13 -3.95 -3.19 -6.80
N MET A 14 -4.63 -2.63 -7.78
CA MET A 14 -5.87 -3.23 -8.31
C MET A 14 -5.64 -4.50 -9.13
N ASP A 15 -4.39 -4.88 -9.38
CA ASP A 15 -4.02 -5.98 -10.27
C ASP A 15 -4.76 -7.28 -9.92
N PHE A 16 -5.46 -7.83 -10.92
CA PHE A 16 -6.29 -9.02 -10.73
C PHE A 16 -5.49 -10.27 -10.37
N ARG A 17 -4.19 -10.29 -10.69
CA ARG A 17 -3.31 -11.44 -10.41
C ARG A 17 -2.99 -11.60 -8.94
N LEU A 18 -3.33 -10.62 -8.10
CA LEU A 18 -2.85 -10.53 -6.72
C LEU A 18 -3.93 -10.72 -5.66
N HIS A 19 -5.10 -11.25 -6.03
CA HIS A 19 -6.18 -11.45 -5.06
C HIS A 19 -5.84 -12.49 -4.01
N LYS A 20 -5.28 -13.63 -4.44
CA LYS A 20 -4.90 -14.69 -3.52
C LYS A 20 -3.78 -14.24 -2.59
N GLN A 21 -2.79 -13.56 -3.13
CA GLN A 21 -1.65 -13.04 -2.36
C GLN A 21 -2.11 -12.04 -1.30
N LEU A 22 -3.09 -11.20 -1.64
CA LEU A 22 -3.67 -10.27 -0.67
C LEU A 22 -4.37 -11.03 0.46
N SER A 23 -5.17 -12.03 0.12
CA SER A 23 -5.87 -12.86 1.11
C SER A 23 -4.87 -13.52 2.06
N ASP A 24 -3.81 -14.11 1.52
CA ASP A 24 -2.77 -14.75 2.31
C ASP A 24 -2.04 -13.73 3.21
N PHE A 25 -1.76 -12.55 2.68
CA PHE A 25 -1.13 -11.47 3.46
C PHE A 25 -2.00 -11.07 4.65
N LEU A 26 -3.30 -10.91 4.42
CA LEU A 26 -4.23 -10.56 5.50
C LEU A 26 -4.23 -11.63 6.59
N VAL A 27 -4.31 -12.89 6.21
CA VAL A 27 -4.29 -14.00 7.19
C VAL A 27 -2.97 -14.01 7.95
N ASN A 28 -1.85 -13.90 7.25
CA ASN A 28 -0.53 -13.97 7.86
C ASN A 28 -0.25 -12.81 8.83
N HIS A 29 -0.95 -11.69 8.66
CA HIS A 29 -0.79 -10.53 9.54
C HIS A 29 -1.95 -10.37 10.53
N GLY A 30 -2.85 -11.36 10.58
CA GLY A 30 -3.99 -11.30 11.49
C GLY A 30 -4.98 -10.19 11.16
N LEU A 31 -5.10 -9.86 9.88
CA LEU A 31 -5.95 -8.77 9.39
C LEU A 31 -7.16 -9.25 8.60
N ASP A 32 -7.34 -10.56 8.49
CA ASP A 32 -8.48 -11.14 7.79
C ASP A 32 -9.80 -10.88 8.56
N GLY A 33 -10.90 -11.06 7.88
CA GLY A 33 -12.21 -10.76 8.46
C GLY A 33 -12.43 -9.25 8.51
N ASP A 34 -12.56 -8.70 9.71
CA ASP A 34 -12.83 -7.28 9.96
C ASP A 34 -11.58 -6.49 10.40
N GLY A 35 -10.40 -6.96 10.05
CA GLY A 35 -9.15 -6.39 10.55
C GLY A 35 -8.60 -5.20 9.78
N ALA A 36 -9.05 -4.93 8.56
CA ALA A 36 -8.43 -3.89 7.74
C ALA A 36 -9.39 -3.28 6.70
N ASP A 37 -9.22 -1.97 6.52
CA ASP A 37 -9.70 -1.30 5.30
C ASP A 37 -8.72 -1.63 4.17
N ILE A 38 -9.21 -1.74 2.94
CA ILE A 38 -8.37 -2.03 1.78
C ILE A 38 -8.67 -1.03 0.69
N ILE A 39 -7.64 -0.28 0.29
CA ILE A 39 -7.72 0.67 -0.81
C ILE A 39 -6.92 0.10 -1.96
N ARG A 40 -7.57 -0.21 -3.08
CA ARG A 40 -6.90 -0.77 -4.25
C ARG A 40 -6.88 0.25 -5.38
N VAL A 41 -5.68 0.68 -5.73
CA VAL A 41 -5.45 1.65 -6.81
C VAL A 41 -4.27 1.19 -7.66
N ALA A 42 -4.30 1.52 -8.95
CA ALA A 42 -3.20 1.17 -9.84
C ALA A 42 -1.88 1.75 -9.33
N GLY A 43 -0.86 0.90 -9.18
CA GLY A 43 0.46 1.30 -8.70
C GLY A 43 0.59 1.49 -7.20
N ALA A 44 -0.50 1.34 -6.44
CA ALA A 44 -0.49 1.46 -4.98
C ALA A 44 0.22 2.74 -4.50
N ALA A 45 1.40 2.63 -3.86
CA ALA A 45 2.13 3.77 -3.31
C ALA A 45 2.57 4.79 -4.36
N LYS A 46 2.60 4.42 -5.64
CA LYS A 46 2.95 5.35 -6.72
C LYS A 46 2.04 6.57 -6.74
N SER A 47 0.77 6.42 -6.39
CA SER A 47 -0.17 7.54 -6.36
C SER A 47 0.19 8.59 -5.31
N LEU A 48 0.91 8.20 -4.27
CA LEU A 48 1.45 9.16 -3.30
C LEU A 48 2.80 9.71 -3.75
N ALA A 49 3.71 8.84 -4.15
CA ALA A 49 5.10 9.20 -4.42
C ALA A 49 5.29 9.89 -5.76
N GLN A 50 4.67 9.36 -6.81
CA GLN A 50 4.80 9.87 -8.18
C GLN A 50 3.47 9.82 -8.91
N PRO A 51 2.47 10.60 -8.47
CA PRO A 51 1.17 10.60 -9.12
C PRO A 51 1.27 11.17 -10.53
N LYS A 52 0.44 10.68 -11.43
CA LYS A 52 0.31 11.23 -12.76
C LYS A 52 -0.21 12.67 -12.70
N GLU A 53 -1.16 12.91 -11.77
CA GLU A 53 -1.70 14.23 -11.50
C GLU A 53 -1.79 14.42 -9.98
N SER A 54 -1.63 15.63 -9.50
CA SER A 54 -1.64 15.92 -8.06
C SER A 54 -2.95 15.51 -7.37
N ARG A 55 -4.06 15.54 -8.10
CA ARG A 55 -5.36 15.13 -7.56
C ARG A 55 -5.38 13.65 -7.17
N ASP A 56 -4.58 12.82 -7.81
CA ASP A 56 -4.51 11.38 -7.49
C ASP A 56 -3.91 11.19 -6.09
N ARG A 57 -2.87 11.95 -5.79
CA ARG A 57 -2.25 11.97 -4.45
C ARG A 57 -3.24 12.47 -3.41
N ASP A 58 -3.90 13.58 -3.71
CA ASP A 58 -4.83 14.21 -2.78
C ASP A 58 -5.99 13.28 -2.47
N PHE A 59 -6.52 12.59 -3.49
CA PHE A 59 -7.62 11.67 -3.30
C PHE A 59 -7.20 10.48 -2.42
N LEU A 60 -6.07 9.86 -2.73
CA LEU A 60 -5.59 8.72 -1.93
C LEU A 60 -5.29 9.15 -0.48
N MET A 61 -4.64 10.29 -0.29
CA MET A 61 -4.36 10.80 1.04
C MET A 61 -5.66 11.03 1.83
N GLU A 62 -6.69 11.57 1.17
CA GLU A 62 -8.00 11.76 1.79
C GLU A 62 -8.60 10.42 2.24
N GLN A 63 -8.51 9.38 1.42
CA GLN A 63 -9.02 8.05 1.79
C GLN A 63 -8.30 7.50 3.02
N LEU A 64 -6.99 7.71 3.10
CA LEU A 64 -6.21 7.27 4.26
C LEU A 64 -6.63 8.03 5.53
N HIS A 65 -6.87 9.33 5.42
CA HIS A 65 -7.38 10.13 6.54
C HIS A 65 -8.79 9.71 6.95
N ILE A 66 -9.64 9.35 5.99
CA ILE A 66 -11.00 8.86 6.28
C ILE A 66 -10.92 7.54 7.06
N SER A 67 -10.06 6.62 6.64
CA SER A 67 -9.86 5.35 7.35
C SER A 67 -9.43 5.61 8.79
N HIS A 68 -8.50 6.52 8.99
CA HIS A 68 -8.05 6.92 10.32
C HIS A 68 -9.19 7.53 11.16
N ALA A 69 -9.94 8.46 10.57
CA ALA A 69 -10.99 9.20 11.31
C ALA A 69 -12.22 8.34 11.60
N LEU A 70 -12.68 7.55 10.63
CA LEU A 70 -13.92 6.78 10.79
C LEU A 70 -13.71 5.45 11.49
N HIS A 71 -12.62 4.77 11.21
CA HIS A 71 -12.39 3.40 11.70
C HIS A 71 -11.30 3.32 12.77
N GLY A 72 -10.75 4.45 13.19
CA GLY A 72 -9.71 4.47 14.22
C GLY A 72 -8.40 3.83 13.79
N VAL A 73 -8.15 3.71 12.50
CA VAL A 73 -6.95 3.08 11.96
C VAL A 73 -5.71 3.87 12.31
N ASN A 74 -4.69 3.18 12.83
CA ASN A 74 -3.41 3.78 13.15
C ASN A 74 -2.22 2.99 12.59
N GLN A 75 -2.48 1.93 11.85
CA GLN A 75 -1.46 1.14 11.15
C GLN A 75 -1.79 1.12 9.66
N PHE A 76 -0.83 1.55 8.85
CA PHE A 76 -1.00 1.63 7.41
C PHE A 76 0.04 0.74 6.73
N TYR A 77 -0.40 -0.07 5.76
CA TYR A 77 0.46 -0.95 4.99
C TYR A 77 0.47 -0.47 3.55
N LEU A 78 1.64 -0.07 3.07
CA LEU A 78 1.84 0.31 1.67
C LEU A 78 2.48 -0.87 0.96
N ILE A 79 1.76 -1.47 0.02
CA ILE A 79 2.20 -2.70 -0.62
C ILE A 79 2.25 -2.51 -2.13
N ASN A 80 3.46 -2.45 -2.67
CA ASN A 80 3.71 -2.47 -4.11
C ASN A 80 4.01 -3.91 -4.55
N HIS A 81 4.01 -4.17 -5.85
CA HIS A 81 4.21 -5.54 -6.32
C HIS A 81 5.07 -5.62 -7.58
N GLU A 82 5.58 -6.82 -7.80
CA GLU A 82 6.35 -7.18 -8.99
C GLU A 82 5.51 -7.06 -10.25
N ASP A 83 6.11 -6.58 -11.32
CA ASP A 83 5.50 -6.49 -12.64
C ASP A 83 4.22 -5.65 -12.64
N CYS A 84 4.28 -4.48 -12.02
CA CYS A 84 3.13 -3.58 -11.97
C CYS A 84 2.98 -2.78 -13.26
N GLY A 85 1.84 -2.96 -13.93
CA GLY A 85 1.57 -2.28 -15.19
C GLY A 85 1.59 -0.76 -15.08
N ALA A 86 1.24 -0.21 -13.92
CA ALA A 86 1.27 1.24 -13.70
C ALA A 86 2.69 1.81 -13.70
N TYR A 87 3.70 0.96 -13.43
CA TYR A 87 5.10 1.36 -13.47
C TYR A 87 5.73 1.17 -14.85
N GLY A 88 5.22 0.24 -15.65
CA GLY A 88 5.71 -0.01 -17.01
C GLY A 88 7.17 -0.43 -17.10
N LEU A 89 7.63 -1.26 -16.16
CA LEU A 89 9.04 -1.60 -16.04
C LEU A 89 9.44 -2.96 -16.64
N GLU A 90 8.50 -3.74 -17.16
CA GLU A 90 8.74 -5.12 -17.61
C GLU A 90 9.76 -5.23 -18.73
N ASN A 91 9.93 -4.18 -19.53
CA ASN A 91 10.87 -4.16 -20.65
C ASN A 91 12.10 -3.28 -20.43
N VAL A 92 12.23 -2.64 -19.26
CA VAL A 92 13.29 -1.65 -19.04
C VAL A 92 14.09 -1.86 -17.76
N ALA A 93 13.65 -2.74 -16.88
CA ALA A 93 14.31 -2.98 -15.59
C ALA A 93 14.40 -4.48 -15.30
N ASP A 94 15.53 -4.91 -14.72
CA ASP A 94 15.64 -6.24 -14.14
C ASP A 94 15.03 -6.24 -12.74
N SER A 95 15.01 -7.40 -12.07
CA SER A 95 14.38 -7.54 -10.75
C SER A 95 14.99 -6.63 -9.67
N GLU A 96 16.31 -6.41 -9.72
CA GLU A 96 16.97 -5.53 -8.74
C GLU A 96 16.62 -4.08 -8.99
N GLU A 97 16.61 -3.66 -10.25
CA GLU A 97 16.24 -2.29 -10.62
C GLU A 97 14.77 -2.02 -10.30
N GLU A 98 13.90 -2.98 -10.60
CA GLU A 98 12.48 -2.88 -10.30
C GLU A 98 12.28 -2.70 -8.81
N LEU A 99 12.90 -3.54 -7.99
CA LEU A 99 12.79 -3.46 -6.54
C LEU A 99 13.31 -2.12 -6.02
N ALA A 100 14.41 -1.61 -6.56
CA ALA A 100 14.98 -0.35 -6.14
C ALA A 100 14.03 0.84 -6.43
N ILE A 101 13.38 0.82 -7.60
CA ILE A 101 12.41 1.85 -7.98
C ILE A 101 11.22 1.83 -7.02
N HIS A 102 10.68 0.65 -6.73
CA HIS A 102 9.57 0.51 -5.80
C HIS A 102 9.98 0.93 -4.38
N ARG A 103 11.19 0.57 -3.96
CA ARG A 103 11.70 0.94 -2.63
C ARG A 103 11.74 2.46 -2.46
N ASP A 104 12.20 3.17 -3.47
CA ASP A 104 12.26 4.64 -3.41
C ASP A 104 10.87 5.24 -3.31
N ASP A 105 9.91 4.75 -4.08
CA ASP A 105 8.53 5.23 -4.02
C ASP A 105 7.87 4.90 -2.70
N LEU A 106 8.08 3.69 -2.20
CA LEU A 106 7.54 3.27 -0.89
C LEU A 106 8.09 4.15 0.23
N ARG A 107 9.38 4.48 0.17
CA ARG A 107 9.99 5.37 1.16
C ARG A 107 9.37 6.76 1.11
N THR A 108 9.24 7.33 -0.08
CA THR A 108 8.64 8.65 -0.27
C THR A 108 7.19 8.67 0.22
N ALA A 109 6.40 7.67 -0.17
CA ALA A 109 5.00 7.58 0.24
C ALA A 109 4.87 7.43 1.76
N ARG A 110 5.73 6.60 2.35
CA ARG A 110 5.76 6.41 3.81
C ARG A 110 6.05 7.71 4.54
N GLU A 111 7.04 8.44 4.09
CA GLU A 111 7.41 9.73 4.70
C GLU A 111 6.26 10.74 4.60
N MET A 112 5.58 10.78 3.46
CA MET A 112 4.44 11.68 3.26
C MET A 112 3.29 11.34 4.20
N LEU A 113 2.96 10.05 4.32
CA LEU A 113 1.88 9.61 5.20
C LEU A 113 2.24 9.83 6.67
N GLN A 114 3.46 9.52 7.05
CA GLN A 114 3.96 9.71 8.40
C GLN A 114 3.92 11.18 8.82
N LYS A 115 4.24 12.09 7.88
CA LYS A 115 4.17 13.52 8.12
C LYS A 115 2.73 13.99 8.27
N SER A 116 1.81 13.42 7.49
CA SER A 116 0.39 13.78 7.52
C SER A 116 -0.33 13.22 8.75
N LEU A 117 0.07 12.04 9.22
CA LEU A 117 -0.49 11.37 10.40
C LEU A 117 0.68 10.96 11.31
N PRO A 118 1.24 11.91 12.11
CA PRO A 118 2.48 11.67 12.84
C PRO A 118 2.47 10.52 13.84
N ASP A 119 1.30 10.17 14.38
CA ASP A 119 1.19 9.10 15.36
C ASP A 119 0.95 7.74 14.72
N ALA A 120 0.77 7.69 13.40
CA ALA A 120 0.51 6.44 12.71
C ALA A 120 1.78 5.63 12.51
N GLU A 121 1.62 4.30 12.51
CA GLU A 121 2.67 3.39 12.11
C GLU A 121 2.49 3.07 10.61
N VAL A 122 3.55 3.16 9.84
CA VAL A 122 3.49 2.89 8.40
C VAL A 122 4.50 1.79 8.07
N PHE A 123 4.01 0.72 7.45
CA PHE A 123 4.81 -0.43 7.05
C PHE A 123 4.81 -0.55 5.52
N SER A 124 5.96 -0.79 4.94
CA SER A 124 6.12 -0.90 3.48
C SER A 124 6.50 -2.32 3.10
N TYR A 125 5.85 -2.86 2.08
CA TYR A 125 6.10 -4.21 1.58
C TYR A 125 6.19 -4.23 0.07
N PHE A 126 6.98 -5.17 -0.45
CA PHE A 126 6.98 -5.51 -1.86
C PHE A 126 6.49 -6.94 -2.01
N MET A 127 5.43 -7.11 -2.80
CA MET A 127 4.78 -8.39 -3.04
C MET A 127 5.26 -8.99 -4.35
N TRP A 128 5.84 -10.18 -4.29
CA TRP A 128 6.19 -10.94 -5.47
C TRP A 128 4.96 -11.69 -5.99
N LEU A 129 4.95 -11.96 -7.29
CA LEU A 129 3.80 -12.68 -7.88
C LEU A 129 3.63 -14.08 -7.30
N ASN A 130 4.70 -14.69 -6.80
CA ASN A 130 4.65 -15.99 -6.12
C ASN A 130 4.05 -15.94 -4.71
N GLY A 131 3.71 -14.76 -4.23
CA GLY A 131 3.09 -14.59 -2.91
C GLY A 131 4.03 -14.18 -1.78
N LYS A 132 5.34 -14.22 -2.02
CA LYS A 132 6.30 -13.76 -1.03
C LYS A 132 6.16 -12.24 -0.86
N ALA A 133 6.12 -11.77 0.38
CA ALA A 133 6.06 -10.34 0.69
C ALA A 133 7.27 -9.96 1.53
N ASP A 134 8.10 -9.07 1.00
CA ASP A 134 9.30 -8.60 1.69
C ASP A 134 9.03 -7.23 2.31
N ARG A 135 9.37 -7.08 3.58
CA ARG A 135 9.32 -5.78 4.24
C ARG A 135 10.47 -4.92 3.74
N ILE A 136 10.17 -3.66 3.39
CA ILE A 136 11.11 -2.78 2.68
C ILE A 136 11.73 -1.73 3.60
N ASP A 137 11.07 -1.29 4.61
CA ASP A 137 11.54 -0.20 5.49
C ASP A 137 12.62 -0.57 6.55
#